data_e1c547c0859af075afd1cac9fbb6af75
#
_entry.id   e1c547c0859af075afd1cac9fbb6af75
#
_cell.length_a   1.000
_cell.length_b   1.000
_cell.length_c   1.000
_cell.angle_alpha   90.00
_cell.angle_beta   90.00
_cell.angle_gamma   90.00
#
_symmetry.space_group_name_H-M   'P 1'
#
loop_
_entity.id
_entity.type
_entity.pdbx_description
1 polymer ?
#
loop_
_entity_poly.entity_id
_entity_poly.type
_entity_poly.pdbx_seq_one_letter_code
_entity_poly.pdbx_strand_id
1 'polypeptide(L)' 'MFGLFKKKTELEKLQIKYKTLLKEAFELSKTNRSKSDQKTYEADEIAKRIEVLSQK' A
#
# COMPACT_ATOMS: atom_id res chain seq x y z
N MET A 1 -8.09 20.92 12.20
CA MET A 1 -9.05 20.64 11.19
C MET A 1 -8.49 20.20 9.87
N PHE A 2 -7.61 21.00 9.36
CA PHE A 2 -6.95 20.63 8.12
C PHE A 2 -6.13 19.38 8.28
N GLY A 3 -5.60 19.18 9.46
CA GLY A 3 -4.82 17.96 9.71
C GLY A 3 -5.63 16.69 9.52
N LEU A 4 -6.88 16.73 9.96
CA LEU A 4 -7.76 15.58 9.82
C LEU A 4 -8.06 15.30 8.36
N PHE A 5 -8.31 16.35 7.62
CA PHE A 5 -8.59 16.23 6.20
C PHE A 5 -7.40 15.61 5.47
N LYS A 6 -6.22 16.12 5.78
CA LYS A 6 -5.00 15.62 5.15
C LYS A 6 -4.78 14.15 5.48
N LYS A 7 -5.01 13.77 6.73
CA LYS A 7 -4.83 12.40 7.14
C LYS A 7 -5.73 11.46 6.35
N LYS A 8 -6.97 11.86 6.19
CA LYS A 8 -7.93 11.04 5.46
C LYS A 8 -7.50 10.88 4.02
N THR A 9 -7.05 11.97 3.41
CA THR A 9 -6.61 11.92 2.02
C THR A 9 -5.38 11.02 1.87
N GLU A 10 -4.45 11.14 2.79
CA GLU A 10 -3.27 10.30 2.77
C GLU A 10 -3.62 8.83 2.92
N LEU A 11 -4.54 8.56 3.83
CA LEU A 11 -4.96 7.18 4.06
C LEU A 11 -5.57 6.59 2.80
N GLU A 12 -6.42 7.35 2.14
CA GLU A 12 -7.05 6.87 0.91
C GLU A 12 -6.01 6.60 -0.16
N LYS A 13 -5.06 7.48 -0.31
CA LYS A 13 -4.01 7.28 -1.31
C LYS A 13 -3.19 6.05 -1.00
N LEU A 14 -2.88 5.84 0.27
CA LEU A 14 -2.11 4.67 0.66
C LEU A 14 -2.89 3.39 0.41
N GLN A 15 -4.20 3.42 0.66
CA GLN A 15 -5.02 2.25 0.42
C GLN A 15 -5.06 1.89 -1.06
N ILE A 16 -5.16 2.90 -1.91
CA ILE A 16 -5.14 2.66 -3.36
C ILE A 16 -3.80 2.10 -3.78
N LYS A 17 -2.73 2.68 -3.27
CA LYS A 17 -1.39 2.22 -3.60
C LYS A 17 -1.19 0.78 -3.14
N TYR A 18 -1.68 0.47 -1.96
CA TYR A 18 -1.57 -0.89 -1.42
C TYR A 18 -2.25 -1.90 -2.34
N LYS A 19 -3.46 -1.59 -2.76
CA LYS A 19 -4.20 -2.47 -3.65
C LYS A 19 -3.49 -2.63 -4.98
N THR A 20 -2.97 -1.53 -5.50
CA THR A 20 -2.26 -1.58 -6.78
C THR A 20 -1.02 -2.45 -6.68
N LEU A 21 -0.27 -2.30 -5.59
CA LEU A 21 0.93 -3.10 -5.40
C LEU A 21 0.61 -4.58 -5.28
N LEU A 22 -0.46 -4.91 -4.56
CA LEU A 22 -0.85 -6.31 -4.42
C LEU A 22 -1.26 -6.89 -5.77
N LYS A 23 -1.97 -6.11 -6.56
CA LYS A 23 -2.38 -6.57 -7.88
C LYS A 23 -1.17 -6.81 -8.76
N GLU A 24 -0.23 -5.88 -8.74
CA GLU A 24 0.98 -6.03 -9.54
C GLU A 24 1.79 -7.23 -9.07
N ALA A 25 1.87 -7.42 -7.75
CA ALA A 25 2.59 -8.56 -7.22
C ALA A 25 1.95 -9.86 -7.69
N PHE A 26 0.64 -9.91 -7.69
CA PHE A 26 -0.08 -11.10 -8.13
C PHE A 26 0.22 -11.41 -9.59
N GLU A 27 0.18 -10.40 -10.43
CA GLU A 27 0.45 -10.60 -11.84
C GLU A 27 1.90 -10.99 -12.09
N LEU A 28 2.82 -10.37 -11.38
CA LEU A 28 4.24 -10.67 -11.54
C LEU A 28 4.58 -12.06 -11.01
N SER A 29 3.81 -12.56 -10.07
CA SER A 29 4.09 -13.89 -9.51
C SER A 29 4.02 -14.97 -10.57
N LYS A 30 3.34 -14.70 -11.67
CA LYS A 30 3.23 -15.66 -12.76
C LYS A 30 4.39 -15.56 -13.74
N THR A 31 5.04 -14.42 -13.82
CA THR A 31 6.09 -14.21 -14.80
C THR A 31 7.45 -13.88 -14.19
N ASN A 32 7.46 -13.13 -13.09
CA ASN A 32 8.72 -12.69 -12.49
C ASN A 32 8.56 -12.65 -10.97
N ARG A 33 8.95 -13.73 -10.34
CA ARG A 33 8.79 -13.85 -8.89
C ARG A 33 9.62 -12.85 -8.12
N SER A 34 10.81 -12.54 -8.62
CA SER A 34 11.67 -11.57 -7.96
C SER A 34 10.97 -10.23 -7.82
N LYS A 35 10.38 -9.77 -8.92
CA LYS A 35 9.68 -8.51 -8.90
C LYS A 35 8.39 -8.62 -8.08
N SER A 36 7.75 -9.76 -8.12
CA SER A 36 6.56 -9.99 -7.33
C SER A 36 6.88 -9.85 -5.84
N ASP A 37 7.97 -10.44 -5.40
CA ASP A 37 8.38 -10.34 -4.01
C ASP A 37 8.67 -8.90 -3.64
N GLN A 38 9.28 -8.17 -4.55
CA GLN A 38 9.60 -6.77 -4.31
C GLN A 38 8.32 -5.95 -4.13
N LYS A 39 7.34 -6.20 -4.98
CA LYS A 39 6.06 -5.50 -4.87
C LYS A 39 5.35 -5.86 -3.59
N THR A 40 5.42 -7.11 -3.20
CA THR A 40 4.81 -7.55 -1.95
C THR A 40 5.46 -6.84 -0.77
N TYR A 41 6.77 -6.70 -0.80
CA TYR A 41 7.48 -6.01 0.25
C TYR A 41 7.04 -4.54 0.34
N GLU A 42 6.91 -3.90 -0.81
CA GLU A 42 6.45 -2.51 -0.83
C GLU A 42 5.03 -2.40 -0.31
N ALA A 43 4.18 -3.34 -0.68
CA ALA A 43 2.81 -3.34 -0.18
C ALA A 43 2.78 -3.49 1.33
N ASP A 44 3.66 -4.32 1.85
CA ASP A 44 3.74 -4.51 3.30
C ASP A 44 4.12 -3.22 4.01
N GLU A 45 5.05 -2.47 3.42
CA GLU A 45 5.44 -1.18 3.98
C GLU A 45 4.27 -0.21 3.97
N ILE A 46 3.51 -0.21 2.89
CA ILE A 46 2.34 0.66 2.80
C ILE A 46 1.30 0.25 3.83
N ALA A 47 1.12 -1.05 4.01
CA ALA A 47 0.16 -1.55 4.99
C ALA A 47 0.52 -1.07 6.40
N LYS A 48 1.78 -1.06 6.72
CA LYS A 48 2.22 -0.58 8.03
C LYS A 48 1.89 0.89 8.20
N ARG A 49 2.06 1.68 7.16
CA ARG A 49 1.72 3.08 7.22
C ARG A 49 0.23 3.28 7.41
N ILE A 50 -0.56 2.49 6.69
CA ILE A 50 -2.00 2.57 6.82
C ILE A 50 -2.41 2.25 8.26
N GLU A 51 -1.79 1.25 8.83
CA GLU A 51 -2.10 0.87 10.19
C GLU A 51 -1.80 2.00 11.16
N VAL A 52 -0.66 2.63 11.01
CA VAL A 52 -0.28 3.73 11.88
C VAL A 52 -1.26 4.89 11.75
N LEU A 53 -1.65 5.22 10.55
CA LEU A 53 -2.56 6.33 10.32
C LEU A 53 -3.96 6.03 10.81
N SER A 54 -4.40 4.79 10.72
CA SER A 54 -5.76 4.43 11.10
C SER A 54 -5.90 4.13 12.58
N GLN A 55 -4.79 4.02 13.29
CA GLN A 55 -4.84 3.74 14.72
C GLN A 55 -5.30 4.94 15.53
N LYS A 56 -5.38 6.08 14.94
CA LYS A 56 -5.86 7.24 15.63
C LYS A 56 -7.36 7.29 15.60
#